data_cbc8632f29dce25bffad21c6d82b10bc
#
_entry.id   cbc8632f29dce25bffad21c6d82b10bc
#
_cell.length_a   1.000
_cell.length_b   1.000
_cell.length_c   1.000
_cell.angle_alpha   90.00
_cell.angle_beta   90.00
_cell.angle_gamma   90.00
#
_symmetry.space_group_name_H-M   'P 1'
#
loop_
_entity.id
_entity.type
_entity.pdbx_description
1 polymer ?
#
loop_
_entity_poly.entity_id
_entity_poly.type
_entity_poly.pdbx_seq_one_letter_code
_entity_poly.pdbx_strand_id
1 'polypeptide(L)'
;AFYPPMIIFGFFLGLLVYFNTEEKIVQAKTHTVKIKFTDAFRAVVRNKYFWIISLAGWIGFLENAVQNIMDWLYSYQDACSPAEYSLIVTIRGNASLWPMLFIPFLIRVLGKRKILVVSNVVNVIFIILMLPIIRLGDPSRIIWPLMFCFFFNYMAAYAVTLLTPGVNGDIRDYQQYITGERIDGMFVAVGAIGSIVTLITNAALPELYDRSGLNEEVAKSLGFDGSNVYEVLSDPWYFKNICSVLIIAATVGATLNVIPYFFYDLTEIKQKAMVTVLKIRALFEDYGNGVLSDAALVEAIDIIEEAKIYHDKNIVKPTKDEIKKAKKAKDKLAVKAAKQSYKNQKEENEKIEIAQYVIKEINKFETEAIKAQLEEAKKIYDAGLEGLYDLEVPSMKAAKAMPKSNENEKEQRQNAINRVRMIRDSKKVLTKKYTDGIEKFDVRVFEQLFEKEDELDARIKETVNELRTAAKNKDKAAEKKANEKIKSLRKSRDEIRKKIKVATDENSTYTRAAKPYIEAEKLLKQRENYLHYEDIKARYEESKKRNEEEIQRRIAEEEELKAKRREYAAKAKEQRRNKGGKNG
;
A
#
# COMPACT_ATOMS: atom_id res chain seq x y z
N ALA A 1 -23.22 32.07 -11.65
CA ALA A 1 -22.02 32.92 -11.65
C ALA A 1 -20.94 32.50 -10.64
N PHE A 2 -21.24 31.62 -9.66
CA PHE A 2 -20.29 31.24 -8.58
C PHE A 2 -19.38 30.00 -8.94
N TYR A 3 -19.85 29.13 -9.81
CA TYR A 3 -19.15 27.87 -10.15
C TYR A 3 -17.79 28.05 -10.86
N PRO A 4 -17.64 28.90 -11.90
CA PRO A 4 -16.36 29.00 -12.61
C PRO A 4 -15.19 29.43 -11.73
N PRO A 5 -15.29 30.44 -10.85
CA PRO A 5 -14.22 30.81 -9.94
C PRO A 5 -13.82 29.66 -8.98
N MET A 6 -14.80 28.89 -8.49
CA MET A 6 -14.53 27.75 -7.59
C MET A 6 -13.81 26.60 -8.30
N ILE A 7 -14.15 26.33 -9.56
CA ILE A 7 -13.45 25.32 -10.38
C ILE A 7 -12.01 25.76 -10.62
N ILE A 8 -11.79 27.03 -10.99
CA ILE A 8 -10.45 27.57 -11.21
C ILE A 8 -9.62 27.50 -9.91
N PHE A 9 -10.18 27.88 -8.77
CA PHE A 9 -9.52 27.79 -7.48
C PHE A 9 -9.19 26.34 -7.09
N GLY A 10 -10.13 25.41 -7.29
CA GLY A 10 -9.91 23.98 -7.08
C GLY A 10 -8.80 23.41 -7.98
N PHE A 11 -8.73 23.87 -9.24
CA PHE A 11 -7.65 23.47 -10.15
C PHE A 11 -6.27 23.95 -9.66
N PHE A 12 -6.15 25.19 -9.21
CA PHE A 12 -4.89 25.69 -8.64
C PHE A 12 -4.48 24.95 -7.36
N LEU A 13 -5.43 24.63 -6.48
CA LEU A 13 -5.16 23.80 -5.30
C LEU A 13 -4.69 22.40 -5.70
N GLY A 14 -5.28 21.79 -6.74
CA GLY A 14 -4.83 20.53 -7.29
C GLY A 14 -3.40 20.57 -7.84
N LEU A 15 -3.03 21.65 -8.52
CA LEU A 15 -1.65 21.87 -8.99
C LEU A 15 -0.67 22.03 -7.81
N LEU A 16 -1.03 22.71 -6.74
CA LEU A 16 -0.21 22.82 -5.54
C LEU A 16 0.07 21.44 -4.92
N VAL A 17 -0.95 20.58 -4.85
CA VAL A 17 -0.78 19.19 -4.40
C VAL A 17 0.16 18.43 -5.33
N TYR A 18 -0.04 18.54 -6.64
CA TYR A 18 0.80 17.85 -7.63
C TYR A 18 2.29 18.22 -7.53
N PHE A 19 2.60 19.50 -7.39
CA PHE A 19 4.00 19.95 -7.31
C PHE A 19 4.67 19.69 -5.94
N ASN A 20 3.88 19.47 -4.88
CA ASN A 20 4.41 19.23 -3.54
C ASN A 20 4.29 17.78 -3.07
N THR A 21 3.76 16.88 -3.91
CA THR A 21 3.65 15.46 -3.58
C THR A 21 4.72 14.65 -4.32
N GLU A 22 5.50 13.89 -3.58
CA GLU A 22 6.44 12.90 -4.12
C GLU A 22 5.83 11.51 -3.98
N GLU A 23 5.97 10.71 -5.03
CA GLU A 23 5.53 9.32 -5.01
C GLU A 23 6.52 8.47 -4.19
N LYS A 24 6.07 7.95 -3.05
CA LYS A 24 6.89 7.13 -2.13
C LYS A 24 6.67 5.64 -2.35
N ILE A 25 6.88 5.18 -3.58
CA ILE A 25 6.87 3.73 -3.87
C ILE A 25 8.21 3.15 -3.44
N VAL A 26 8.17 2.11 -2.60
CA VAL A 26 9.36 1.39 -2.15
C VAL A 26 9.68 0.29 -3.16
N GLN A 27 10.53 0.61 -4.11
CA GLN A 27 11.00 -0.32 -5.14
C GLN A 27 12.44 0.00 -5.51
N ALA A 28 13.24 -1.02 -5.84
CA ALA A 28 14.59 -0.83 -6.35
C ALA A 28 14.56 0.02 -7.62
N LYS A 29 15.51 0.94 -7.76
CA LYS A 29 15.60 1.86 -8.92
C LYS A 29 15.83 1.12 -10.24
N THR A 30 16.38 -0.09 -10.15
CA THR A 30 16.72 -0.95 -11.29
C THR A 30 15.62 -1.96 -11.60
N HIS A 31 14.61 -2.07 -10.73
CA HIS A 31 13.56 -3.05 -10.87
C HIS A 31 12.66 -2.76 -12.08
N THR A 32 12.48 -3.76 -12.94
CA THR A 32 11.52 -3.74 -14.04
C THR A 32 10.49 -4.83 -13.82
N VAL A 33 9.21 -4.44 -13.75
CA VAL A 33 8.12 -5.39 -13.60
C VAL A 33 8.02 -6.27 -14.85
N LYS A 34 8.27 -7.57 -14.70
CA LYS A 34 8.19 -8.57 -15.77
C LYS A 34 7.23 -9.69 -15.35
N ILE A 35 5.93 -9.39 -15.29
CA ILE A 35 4.91 -10.36 -14.92
C ILE A 35 3.85 -10.48 -16.01
N LYS A 36 3.47 -11.73 -16.38
CA LYS A 36 2.38 -11.96 -17.33
C LYS A 36 1.05 -11.50 -16.73
N PHE A 37 0.18 -10.95 -17.58
CA PHE A 37 -1.17 -10.52 -17.20
C PHE A 37 -1.93 -11.59 -16.42
N THR A 38 -1.90 -12.84 -16.88
CA THR A 38 -2.59 -13.96 -16.22
C THR A 38 -2.03 -14.29 -14.82
N ASP A 39 -0.73 -14.13 -14.62
CA ASP A 39 -0.08 -14.38 -13.33
C ASP A 39 -0.34 -13.21 -12.38
N ALA A 40 -0.28 -11.98 -12.88
CA ALA A 40 -0.64 -10.77 -12.15
C ALA A 40 -2.13 -10.79 -11.73
N PHE A 41 -3.05 -11.14 -12.65
CA PHE A 41 -4.46 -11.32 -12.33
C PHE A 41 -4.67 -12.36 -11.23
N ARG A 42 -4.03 -13.52 -11.36
CA ARG A 42 -4.11 -14.58 -10.35
C ARG A 42 -3.52 -14.16 -9.01
N ALA A 43 -2.47 -13.36 -9.01
CA ALA A 43 -1.85 -12.84 -7.80
C ALA A 43 -2.81 -11.90 -7.05
N VAL A 44 -3.49 -10.96 -7.74
CA VAL A 44 -4.49 -10.07 -7.14
C VAL A 44 -5.70 -10.86 -6.63
N VAL A 45 -6.21 -11.81 -7.42
CA VAL A 45 -7.34 -12.67 -7.02
C VAL A 45 -7.03 -13.49 -5.75
N ARG A 46 -5.78 -13.75 -5.45
CA ARG A 46 -5.37 -14.44 -4.21
C ARG A 46 -5.14 -13.52 -3.03
N ASN A 47 -5.15 -12.23 -3.23
CA ASN A 47 -4.98 -11.27 -2.15
C ASN A 47 -6.23 -11.22 -1.28
N LYS A 48 -6.13 -11.76 -0.05
CA LYS A 48 -7.27 -11.83 0.89
C LYS A 48 -7.83 -10.45 1.22
N TYR A 49 -6.97 -9.44 1.34
CA TYR A 49 -7.39 -8.08 1.69
C TYR A 49 -8.14 -7.39 0.54
N PHE A 50 -7.75 -7.67 -0.70
CA PHE A 50 -8.50 -7.22 -1.87
C PHE A 50 -9.95 -7.72 -1.81
N TRP A 51 -10.15 -9.02 -1.52
CA TRP A 51 -11.50 -9.59 -1.43
C TRP A 51 -12.28 -9.05 -0.24
N ILE A 52 -11.65 -8.84 0.93
CA ILE A 52 -12.32 -8.27 2.11
C ILE A 52 -12.93 -6.91 1.77
N ILE A 53 -12.16 -6.01 1.16
CA ILE A 53 -12.63 -4.66 0.82
C ILE A 53 -13.63 -4.69 -0.33
N SER A 54 -13.39 -5.49 -1.37
CA SER A 54 -14.28 -5.60 -2.52
C SER A 54 -15.63 -6.22 -2.12
N LEU A 55 -15.64 -7.30 -1.36
CA LEU A 55 -16.86 -7.96 -0.90
C LEU A 55 -17.68 -7.04 0.01
N ALA A 56 -17.05 -6.29 0.92
CA ALA A 56 -17.75 -5.32 1.75
C ALA A 56 -18.56 -4.33 0.89
N GLY A 57 -17.92 -3.71 -0.11
CA GLY A 57 -18.62 -2.78 -1.01
C GLY A 57 -19.68 -3.44 -1.88
N TRP A 58 -19.46 -4.67 -2.35
CA TRP A 58 -20.40 -5.34 -3.25
C TRP A 58 -21.64 -5.87 -2.53
N ILE A 59 -21.47 -6.44 -1.34
CA ILE A 59 -22.57 -7.02 -0.56
C ILE A 59 -23.44 -5.93 0.08
N GLY A 60 -22.83 -4.79 0.39
CA GLY A 60 -23.49 -3.66 1.05
C GLY A 60 -24.39 -2.79 0.17
N PHE A 61 -24.59 -3.14 -1.13
CA PHE A 61 -25.30 -2.26 -2.09
C PHE A 61 -26.71 -1.83 -1.65
N LEU A 62 -27.43 -2.65 -0.89
CA LEU A 62 -28.76 -2.33 -0.38
C LEU A 62 -28.76 -1.15 0.62
N GLU A 63 -27.61 -0.80 1.18
CA GLU A 63 -27.47 0.36 2.07
C GLU A 63 -27.94 1.67 1.42
N ASN A 64 -27.83 1.77 0.10
CA ASN A 64 -28.24 2.94 -0.66
C ASN A 64 -29.77 3.10 -0.77
N ALA A 65 -30.56 2.09 -0.38
CA ALA A 65 -32.03 2.12 -0.51
C ALA A 65 -32.69 3.27 0.26
N VAL A 66 -32.05 3.79 1.31
CA VAL A 66 -32.61 4.87 2.16
C VAL A 66 -32.26 6.29 1.71
N GLN A 67 -31.44 6.46 0.67
CA GLN A 67 -30.87 7.77 0.31
C GLN A 67 -31.93 8.85 0.02
N ASN A 68 -33.07 8.46 -0.55
CA ASN A 68 -34.10 9.38 -1.02
C ASN A 68 -35.19 9.67 0.03
N ILE A 69 -35.20 9.02 1.18
CA ILE A 69 -36.27 9.14 2.19
C ILE A 69 -36.49 10.60 2.65
N MET A 70 -35.39 11.34 2.84
CA MET A 70 -35.48 12.75 3.25
C MET A 70 -36.10 13.65 2.16
N ASP A 71 -35.76 13.39 0.91
CA ASP A 71 -36.24 14.12 -0.25
C ASP A 71 -37.72 13.79 -0.49
N TRP A 72 -38.14 12.54 -0.24
CA TRP A 72 -39.54 12.12 -0.30
C TRP A 72 -40.40 12.70 0.82
N LEU A 73 -39.86 12.80 2.05
CA LEU A 73 -40.53 13.49 3.16
C LEU A 73 -40.86 14.95 2.84
N TYR A 74 -39.92 15.64 2.22
CA TYR A 74 -40.14 17.02 1.78
C TYR A 74 -41.11 17.11 0.61
N SER A 75 -40.94 16.27 -0.43
CA SER A 75 -41.66 16.42 -1.70
C SER A 75 -43.10 15.88 -1.68
N TYR A 76 -43.39 14.87 -0.84
CA TYR A 76 -44.66 14.14 -0.86
C TYR A 76 -45.43 14.18 0.46
N GLN A 77 -44.78 14.53 1.56
CA GLN A 77 -45.40 14.55 2.88
C GLN A 77 -45.45 15.96 3.51
N ASP A 78 -45.04 16.99 2.77
CA ASP A 78 -44.98 18.37 3.24
C ASP A 78 -44.40 18.53 4.66
N ALA A 79 -43.38 17.70 4.99
CA ALA A 79 -42.83 17.54 6.33
C ALA A 79 -42.15 18.81 6.87
N CYS A 80 -41.73 19.72 6.01
CA CYS A 80 -41.08 21.00 6.39
C CYS A 80 -41.17 22.04 5.29
N SER A 81 -40.92 23.31 5.66
CA SER A 81 -40.83 24.41 4.70
C SER A 81 -39.58 24.29 3.79
N PRO A 82 -39.61 24.95 2.60
CA PRO A 82 -38.44 24.98 1.70
C PRO A 82 -37.16 25.51 2.36
N ALA A 83 -37.29 26.48 3.27
CA ALA A 83 -36.16 27.04 4.00
C ALA A 83 -35.55 26.04 4.99
N GLU A 84 -36.40 25.31 5.73
CA GLU A 84 -35.97 24.25 6.64
C GLU A 84 -35.32 23.10 5.87
N TYR A 85 -35.90 22.70 4.74
CA TYR A 85 -35.31 21.65 3.89
C TYR A 85 -33.92 22.05 3.39
N SER A 86 -33.76 23.29 2.92
CA SER A 86 -32.44 23.80 2.51
C SER A 86 -31.40 23.74 3.64
N LEU A 87 -31.81 24.08 4.88
CA LEU A 87 -30.95 23.96 6.06
C LEU A 87 -30.60 22.52 6.35
N ILE A 88 -31.57 21.60 6.31
CA ILE A 88 -31.38 20.18 6.55
C ILE A 88 -30.39 19.56 5.54
N VAL A 89 -30.57 19.87 4.24
CA VAL A 89 -29.66 19.41 3.17
C VAL A 89 -28.26 19.96 3.38
N THR A 90 -28.14 21.22 3.81
CA THR A 90 -26.86 21.84 4.11
C THR A 90 -26.14 21.13 5.28
N ILE A 91 -26.86 20.86 6.37
CA ILE A 91 -26.29 20.14 7.54
C ILE A 91 -25.87 18.73 7.13
N ARG A 92 -26.75 18.00 6.42
CA ARG A 92 -26.47 16.66 5.91
C ARG A 92 -25.23 16.64 4.99
N GLY A 93 -25.15 17.57 4.05
CA GLY A 93 -24.04 17.68 3.11
C GLY A 93 -22.68 17.97 3.79
N ASN A 94 -22.71 18.74 4.88
CA ASN A 94 -21.51 19.06 5.66
C ASN A 94 -21.07 17.94 6.62
N ALA A 95 -21.81 16.82 6.71
CA ALA A 95 -21.42 15.67 7.54
C ALA A 95 -20.04 15.10 7.15
N SER A 96 -19.63 15.25 5.90
CA SER A 96 -18.31 14.81 5.40
C SER A 96 -17.11 15.59 5.98
N LEU A 97 -17.31 16.84 6.40
CA LEU A 97 -16.24 17.69 6.94
C LEU A 97 -15.68 17.15 8.26
N TRP A 98 -16.55 16.58 9.10
CA TRP A 98 -16.15 16.09 10.42
C TRP A 98 -15.15 14.92 10.34
N PRO A 99 -15.35 13.87 9.53
CA PRO A 99 -14.34 12.86 9.32
C PRO A 99 -13.01 13.43 8.80
N MET A 100 -13.02 14.38 7.88
CA MET A 100 -11.80 14.99 7.36
C MET A 100 -10.95 15.61 8.47
N LEU A 101 -11.58 16.24 9.47
CA LEU A 101 -10.89 16.83 10.61
C LEU A 101 -10.37 15.80 11.61
N PHE A 102 -11.16 14.76 11.89
CA PHE A 102 -10.85 13.82 12.97
C PHE A 102 -10.12 12.54 12.55
N ILE A 103 -10.26 12.08 11.31
CA ILE A 103 -9.66 10.82 10.83
C ILE A 103 -8.14 10.77 11.03
N PRO A 104 -7.33 11.79 10.71
CA PRO A 104 -5.88 11.73 10.92
C PRO A 104 -5.51 11.51 12.39
N PHE A 105 -6.27 12.10 13.30
CA PHE A 105 -6.09 11.87 14.74
C PHE A 105 -6.55 10.48 15.17
N LEU A 106 -7.73 10.05 14.68
CA LEU A 106 -8.30 8.74 15.00
C LEU A 106 -7.42 7.59 14.50
N ILE A 107 -6.80 7.70 13.32
CA ILE A 107 -5.85 6.72 12.80
C ILE A 107 -4.67 6.52 13.79
N ARG A 108 -4.13 7.60 14.34
CA ARG A 108 -3.02 7.52 15.30
C ARG A 108 -3.41 6.84 16.61
N VAL A 109 -4.68 6.99 17.03
CA VAL A 109 -5.17 6.49 18.33
C VAL A 109 -5.76 5.09 18.22
N LEU A 110 -6.59 4.85 17.20
CA LEU A 110 -7.38 3.63 17.04
C LEU A 110 -6.82 2.69 15.97
N GLY A 111 -6.15 3.23 14.96
CA GLY A 111 -5.73 2.51 13.78
C GLY A 111 -6.86 2.34 12.74
N LYS A 112 -6.47 2.16 11.46
CA LYS A 112 -7.39 2.06 10.31
C LYS A 112 -8.45 0.96 10.50
N ARG A 113 -8.03 -0.24 10.94
CA ARG A 113 -8.92 -1.39 11.16
C ARG A 113 -10.08 -1.07 12.10
N LYS A 114 -9.80 -0.46 13.27
CA LYS A 114 -10.84 -0.15 14.26
C LYS A 114 -11.78 0.92 13.73
N ILE A 115 -11.26 1.92 13.01
CA ILE A 115 -12.11 2.97 12.44
C ILE A 115 -13.04 2.36 11.38
N LEU A 116 -12.55 1.50 10.49
CA LEU A 116 -13.38 0.81 9.49
C LEU A 116 -14.54 0.06 10.16
N VAL A 117 -14.25 -0.75 11.18
CA VAL A 117 -15.27 -1.53 11.88
C VAL A 117 -16.24 -0.62 12.64
N VAL A 118 -15.73 0.33 13.44
CA VAL A 118 -16.56 1.21 14.28
C VAL A 118 -17.45 2.10 13.41
N SER A 119 -16.92 2.69 12.33
CA SER A 119 -17.71 3.53 11.44
C SER A 119 -18.86 2.74 10.81
N ASN A 120 -18.59 1.53 10.31
CA ASN A 120 -19.65 0.71 9.72
C ASN A 120 -20.68 0.24 10.77
N VAL A 121 -20.26 -0.09 12.00
CA VAL A 121 -21.20 -0.41 13.10
C VAL A 121 -22.06 0.80 13.47
N VAL A 122 -21.48 2.00 13.56
CA VAL A 122 -22.22 3.26 13.78
C VAL A 122 -23.24 3.49 12.66
N ASN A 123 -22.84 3.26 11.41
CA ASN A 123 -23.70 3.31 10.25
C ASN A 123 -24.93 2.40 10.41
N VAL A 124 -24.73 1.13 10.72
CA VAL A 124 -25.82 0.15 10.97
C VAL A 124 -26.76 0.64 12.09
N ILE A 125 -26.21 1.12 13.19
CA ILE A 125 -27.01 1.61 14.34
C ILE A 125 -27.94 2.75 13.92
N PHE A 126 -27.42 3.75 13.19
CA PHE A 126 -28.22 4.88 12.77
C PHE A 126 -29.25 4.54 11.69
N ILE A 127 -28.98 3.56 10.81
CA ILE A 127 -29.99 3.04 9.88
C ILE A 127 -31.11 2.33 10.65
N ILE A 128 -30.79 1.49 11.63
CA ILE A 128 -31.80 0.82 12.47
C ILE A 128 -32.66 1.84 13.22
N LEU A 129 -32.07 2.91 13.75
CA LEU A 129 -32.80 3.95 14.47
C LEU A 129 -33.79 4.72 13.59
N MET A 130 -33.61 4.76 12.26
CA MET A 130 -34.57 5.38 11.37
C MET A 130 -35.92 4.65 11.35
N LEU A 131 -35.95 3.32 11.58
CA LEU A 131 -37.16 2.51 11.48
C LEU A 131 -38.25 2.92 12.51
N PRO A 132 -37.97 2.99 13.84
CA PRO A 132 -38.98 3.43 14.79
C PRO A 132 -39.38 4.90 14.58
N ILE A 133 -38.47 5.77 14.12
CA ILE A 133 -38.76 7.17 13.83
C ILE A 133 -39.83 7.26 12.72
N ILE A 134 -39.66 6.53 11.61
CA ILE A 134 -40.61 6.52 10.48
C ILE A 134 -41.95 5.90 10.91
N ARG A 135 -41.92 4.78 11.63
CA ARG A 135 -43.16 4.03 11.95
C ARG A 135 -44.02 4.74 12.99
N LEU A 136 -43.41 5.31 14.02
CA LEU A 136 -44.14 5.85 15.18
C LEU A 136 -44.40 7.34 15.09
N GLY A 137 -43.67 8.07 14.24
CA GLY A 137 -43.75 9.53 14.19
C GLY A 137 -44.72 10.07 13.14
N ASP A 138 -45.13 11.31 13.30
CA ASP A 138 -45.83 12.09 12.27
C ASP A 138 -44.83 12.70 11.29
N PRO A 139 -45.14 12.75 9.98
CA PRO A 139 -44.23 13.30 8.96
C PRO A 139 -43.66 14.68 9.31
N SER A 140 -44.49 15.58 9.84
CA SER A 140 -44.08 16.93 10.25
C SER A 140 -43.12 17.01 11.44
N ARG A 141 -43.01 15.94 12.22
CA ARG A 141 -42.16 15.90 13.43
C ARG A 141 -40.91 15.03 13.30
N ILE A 142 -40.90 14.12 12.34
CA ILE A 142 -39.81 13.13 12.20
C ILE A 142 -38.61 13.63 11.42
N ILE A 143 -38.74 14.74 10.69
CA ILE A 143 -37.71 15.21 9.76
C ILE A 143 -36.37 15.54 10.47
N TRP A 144 -36.43 16.19 11.63
CA TRP A 144 -35.23 16.50 12.40
C TRP A 144 -34.59 15.30 13.07
N PRO A 145 -35.32 14.37 13.72
CA PRO A 145 -34.75 13.08 14.19
C PRO A 145 -34.12 12.26 13.04
N LEU A 146 -34.77 12.23 11.88
CA LEU A 146 -34.18 11.54 10.71
C LEU A 146 -32.94 12.25 10.20
N MET A 147 -32.95 13.59 10.11
CA MET A 147 -31.77 14.35 9.74
C MET A 147 -30.57 14.02 10.67
N PHE A 148 -30.81 13.92 11.98
CA PHE A 148 -29.82 13.52 12.94
C PHE A 148 -29.25 12.11 12.63
N CYS A 149 -30.13 11.15 12.32
CA CYS A 149 -29.70 9.80 11.93
C CYS A 149 -28.89 9.83 10.62
N PHE A 150 -29.37 10.55 9.62
CA PHE A 150 -28.65 10.69 8.35
C PHE A 150 -27.31 11.41 8.52
N PHE A 151 -27.21 12.42 9.37
CA PHE A 151 -25.95 13.13 9.62
C PHE A 151 -24.86 12.15 10.11
N PHE A 152 -25.16 11.32 11.11
CA PHE A 152 -24.20 10.35 11.63
C PHE A 152 -23.96 9.17 10.68
N ASN A 153 -25.00 8.76 9.94
CA ASN A 153 -24.86 7.76 8.87
C ASN A 153 -23.86 8.25 7.81
N TYR A 154 -24.06 9.45 7.26
CA TYR A 154 -23.14 10.04 6.28
C TYR A 154 -21.74 10.28 6.86
N MET A 155 -21.63 10.78 8.08
CA MET A 155 -20.35 10.96 8.76
C MET A 155 -19.59 9.64 8.85
N ALA A 156 -20.26 8.54 9.19
CA ALA A 156 -19.68 7.22 9.26
C ALA A 156 -19.26 6.70 7.88
N ALA A 157 -20.10 6.85 6.85
CA ALA A 157 -19.79 6.45 5.48
C ALA A 157 -18.61 7.24 4.89
N TYR A 158 -18.55 8.54 5.12
CA TYR A 158 -17.42 9.38 4.69
C TYR A 158 -16.12 9.02 5.42
N ALA A 159 -16.18 8.60 6.69
CA ALA A 159 -15.00 8.11 7.40
C ALA A 159 -14.39 6.89 6.70
N VAL A 160 -15.19 5.94 6.23
CA VAL A 160 -14.74 4.78 5.44
C VAL A 160 -14.18 5.23 4.09
N THR A 161 -14.87 6.14 3.41
CA THR A 161 -14.43 6.67 2.10
C THR A 161 -13.06 7.33 2.18
N LEU A 162 -12.79 8.13 3.22
CA LEU A 162 -11.50 8.78 3.44
C LEU A 162 -10.37 7.80 3.77
N LEU A 163 -10.68 6.66 4.38
CA LEU A 163 -9.70 5.63 4.69
C LEU A 163 -9.37 4.75 3.48
N THR A 164 -10.29 4.60 2.55
CA THR A 164 -10.18 3.66 1.41
C THR A 164 -8.91 3.82 0.58
N PRO A 165 -8.46 5.05 0.19
CA PRO A 165 -7.21 5.20 -0.54
C PRO A 165 -5.98 4.68 0.23
N GLY A 166 -5.91 4.98 1.53
CA GLY A 166 -4.84 4.48 2.40
C GLY A 166 -4.87 2.97 2.60
N VAL A 167 -6.05 2.39 2.73
CA VAL A 167 -6.24 0.93 2.82
C VAL A 167 -5.86 0.24 1.52
N ASN A 168 -6.23 0.81 0.37
CA ASN A 168 -5.84 0.29 -0.94
C ASN A 168 -4.32 0.35 -1.14
N GLY A 169 -3.65 1.40 -0.64
CA GLY A 169 -2.18 1.48 -0.60
C GLY A 169 -1.58 0.33 0.19
N ASP A 170 -2.07 0.09 1.40
CA ASP A 170 -1.60 -1.01 2.27
C ASP A 170 -1.79 -2.40 1.61
N ILE A 171 -2.91 -2.60 0.88
CA ILE A 171 -3.20 -3.85 0.15
C ILE A 171 -2.21 -4.06 -1.00
N ARG A 172 -1.81 -3.00 -1.68
CA ARG A 172 -0.80 -3.04 -2.76
C ARG A 172 0.60 -3.32 -2.20
N ASP A 173 0.97 -2.70 -1.08
CA ASP A 173 2.22 -2.99 -0.38
C ASP A 173 2.27 -4.45 0.11
N TYR A 174 1.17 -4.97 0.65
CA TYR A 174 1.04 -6.39 0.99
C TYR A 174 1.21 -7.28 -0.25
N GLN A 175 0.61 -6.92 -1.38
CA GLN A 175 0.78 -7.65 -2.63
C GLN A 175 2.24 -7.70 -3.07
N GLN A 176 2.94 -6.55 -3.04
CA GLN A 176 4.36 -6.47 -3.35
C GLN A 176 5.20 -7.29 -2.36
N TYR A 177 4.84 -7.27 -1.07
CA TYR A 177 5.54 -8.06 -0.04
C TYR A 177 5.49 -9.57 -0.33
N ILE A 178 4.32 -10.11 -0.73
CA ILE A 178 4.15 -11.56 -0.97
C ILE A 178 4.62 -12.02 -2.35
N THR A 179 4.58 -11.16 -3.38
CA THR A 179 4.95 -11.54 -4.76
C THR A 179 6.31 -11.02 -5.22
N GLY A 180 6.85 -10.02 -4.52
CA GLY A 180 8.04 -9.28 -4.95
C GLY A 180 7.76 -8.23 -6.04
N GLU A 181 6.58 -8.25 -6.66
CA GLU A 181 6.23 -7.39 -7.79
C GLU A 181 5.09 -6.43 -7.43
N ARG A 182 5.24 -5.16 -7.83
CA ARG A 182 4.17 -4.16 -7.70
C ARG A 182 3.33 -4.13 -8.99
N ILE A 183 2.08 -4.51 -8.86
CA ILE A 183 1.17 -4.71 -10.00
C ILE A 183 -0.09 -3.84 -9.87
N ASP A 184 0.08 -2.55 -9.58
CA ASP A 184 -1.01 -1.60 -9.29
C ASP A 184 -2.07 -1.54 -10.40
N GLY A 185 -1.66 -1.57 -11.68
CA GLY A 185 -2.59 -1.59 -12.81
C GLY A 185 -3.52 -2.81 -12.83
N MET A 186 -3.07 -3.95 -12.31
CA MET A 186 -3.90 -5.16 -12.26
C MET A 186 -5.03 -5.04 -11.21
N PHE A 187 -4.81 -4.31 -10.11
CA PHE A 187 -5.87 -4.02 -9.15
C PHE A 187 -7.04 -3.27 -9.80
N VAL A 188 -6.75 -2.35 -10.72
CA VAL A 188 -7.77 -1.65 -11.49
C VAL A 188 -8.51 -2.61 -12.42
N ALA A 189 -7.79 -3.48 -13.13
CA ALA A 189 -8.39 -4.46 -14.04
C ALA A 189 -9.28 -5.47 -13.30
N VAL A 190 -8.85 -5.98 -12.14
CA VAL A 190 -9.67 -6.88 -11.31
C VAL A 190 -10.83 -6.12 -10.65
N GLY A 191 -10.63 -4.85 -10.31
CA GLY A 191 -11.67 -3.96 -9.80
C GLY A 191 -12.83 -3.75 -10.79
N ALA A 192 -12.59 -3.90 -12.11
CA ALA A 192 -13.64 -3.87 -13.12
C ALA A 192 -14.72 -4.96 -12.93
N ILE A 193 -14.41 -6.06 -12.23
CA ILE A 193 -15.41 -7.04 -11.79
C ILE A 193 -16.47 -6.36 -10.91
N GLY A 194 -16.06 -5.42 -10.06
CA GLY A 194 -16.97 -4.61 -9.26
C GLY A 194 -17.97 -3.81 -10.09
N SER A 195 -17.58 -3.32 -11.27
CA SER A 195 -18.50 -2.61 -12.17
C SER A 195 -19.62 -3.54 -12.68
N ILE A 196 -19.32 -4.82 -12.93
CA ILE A 196 -20.34 -5.82 -13.32
C ILE A 196 -21.30 -6.08 -12.15
N VAL A 197 -20.77 -6.21 -10.94
CA VAL A 197 -21.58 -6.37 -9.72
C VAL A 197 -22.46 -5.13 -9.54
N THR A 198 -21.93 -3.93 -9.73
CA THR A 198 -22.70 -2.67 -9.64
C THR A 198 -23.84 -2.61 -10.66
N LEU A 199 -23.64 -3.10 -11.90
CA LEU A 199 -24.73 -3.17 -12.89
C LEU A 199 -25.88 -4.07 -12.41
N ILE A 200 -25.56 -5.24 -11.84
CA ILE A 200 -26.56 -6.18 -11.31
C ILE A 200 -27.28 -5.56 -10.10
N THR A 201 -26.53 -4.94 -9.19
CA THR A 201 -27.09 -4.37 -7.96
C THR A 201 -27.92 -3.11 -8.22
N ASN A 202 -27.54 -2.31 -9.21
CA ASN A 202 -28.34 -1.15 -9.64
C ASN A 202 -29.70 -1.57 -10.23
N ALA A 203 -29.78 -2.75 -10.86
CA ALA A 203 -31.05 -3.29 -11.32
C ALA A 203 -31.93 -3.82 -10.16
N ALA A 204 -31.33 -4.20 -9.04
CA ALA A 204 -32.08 -4.75 -7.89
C ALA A 204 -32.79 -3.66 -7.06
N LEU A 205 -32.31 -2.41 -7.04
CA LEU A 205 -32.95 -1.32 -6.29
C LEU A 205 -34.31 -0.91 -6.87
N PRO A 206 -34.48 -0.69 -8.19
CA PRO A 206 -35.79 -0.45 -8.80
C PRO A 206 -36.77 -1.58 -8.54
N GLU A 207 -36.34 -2.82 -8.64
CA GLU A 207 -37.18 -4.00 -8.33
C GLU A 207 -37.60 -4.02 -6.85
N LEU A 208 -36.71 -3.61 -5.93
CA LEU A 208 -37.06 -3.47 -4.51
C LEU A 208 -38.11 -2.38 -4.31
N TYR A 209 -38.00 -1.25 -5.01
CA TYR A 209 -38.98 -0.17 -4.96
C TYR A 209 -40.33 -0.62 -5.48
N ASP A 210 -40.37 -1.28 -6.63
CA ASP A 210 -41.59 -1.81 -7.22
C ASP A 210 -42.30 -2.79 -6.27
N ARG A 211 -41.59 -3.78 -5.76
CA ARG A 211 -42.12 -4.74 -4.78
C ARG A 211 -42.52 -4.13 -3.44
N SER A 212 -41.96 -3.00 -3.08
CA SER A 212 -42.34 -2.28 -1.85
C SER A 212 -43.63 -1.47 -1.98
N GLY A 213 -44.18 -1.36 -3.21
CA GLY A 213 -45.42 -0.63 -3.52
C GLY A 213 -45.23 0.67 -4.31
N LEU A 214 -44.00 1.00 -4.73
CA LEU A 214 -43.74 2.10 -5.66
C LEU A 214 -43.92 1.60 -7.10
N ASN A 215 -45.19 1.35 -7.47
CA ASN A 215 -45.53 0.83 -8.79
C ASN A 215 -46.83 1.44 -9.32
N GLU A 216 -47.07 1.26 -10.60
CA GLU A 216 -48.18 1.83 -11.33
C GLU A 216 -49.54 1.29 -10.83
N GLU A 217 -49.62 0.00 -10.42
CA GLU A 217 -50.86 -0.61 -9.90
C GLU A 217 -51.30 0.09 -8.61
N VAL A 218 -50.39 0.30 -7.67
CA VAL A 218 -50.72 0.99 -6.41
C VAL A 218 -51.05 2.44 -6.66
N ALA A 219 -50.35 3.15 -7.56
CA ALA A 219 -50.66 4.54 -7.91
C ALA A 219 -52.08 4.66 -8.44
N LYS A 220 -52.48 3.82 -9.38
CA LYS A 220 -53.86 3.80 -9.92
C LYS A 220 -54.91 3.42 -8.87
N SER A 221 -54.59 2.52 -7.94
CA SER A 221 -55.50 2.14 -6.86
C SER A 221 -55.81 3.29 -5.89
N LEU A 222 -54.90 4.24 -5.78
CA LEU A 222 -55.00 5.46 -4.98
C LEU A 222 -55.64 6.62 -5.75
N GLY A 223 -55.97 6.42 -7.03
CA GLY A 223 -56.62 7.44 -7.85
C GLY A 223 -55.66 8.38 -8.61
N PHE A 224 -54.38 8.10 -8.64
CA PHE A 224 -53.39 8.78 -9.47
C PHE A 224 -53.41 8.26 -10.92
N ASP A 225 -52.88 9.02 -11.85
CA ASP A 225 -52.88 8.63 -13.28
C ASP A 225 -51.87 7.50 -13.61
N GLY A 226 -50.92 7.20 -12.68
CA GLY A 226 -49.89 6.20 -12.82
C GLY A 226 -48.65 6.65 -13.61
N SER A 227 -48.65 7.87 -14.13
CA SER A 227 -47.49 8.42 -14.85
C SER A 227 -46.28 8.66 -13.93
N ASN A 228 -46.57 8.99 -12.67
CA ASN A 228 -45.55 9.17 -11.64
C ASN A 228 -45.82 8.24 -10.44
N VAL A 229 -45.16 7.12 -10.40
CA VAL A 229 -45.30 6.11 -9.33
C VAL A 229 -44.96 6.67 -7.93
N TYR A 230 -44.16 7.74 -7.85
CA TYR A 230 -43.79 8.35 -6.57
C TYR A 230 -44.94 9.11 -5.90
N GLU A 231 -46.05 9.38 -6.60
CA GLU A 231 -47.26 9.98 -6.00
C GLU A 231 -47.87 9.09 -4.92
N VAL A 232 -47.64 7.76 -4.97
CA VAL A 232 -47.96 6.82 -3.89
C VAL A 232 -47.40 7.27 -2.53
N LEU A 233 -46.26 7.95 -2.53
CA LEU A 233 -45.63 8.47 -1.32
C LEU A 233 -46.39 9.63 -0.67
N SER A 234 -47.42 10.21 -1.33
CA SER A 234 -48.29 11.22 -0.73
C SER A 234 -49.26 10.59 0.29
N ASP A 235 -49.55 9.29 0.18
CA ASP A 235 -50.30 8.58 1.19
C ASP A 235 -49.44 8.25 2.41
N PRO A 236 -49.78 8.69 3.64
CA PRO A 236 -48.94 8.47 4.82
C PRO A 236 -48.76 7.00 5.20
N TRP A 237 -49.72 6.13 4.89
CA TRP A 237 -49.61 4.70 5.20
C TRP A 237 -48.62 4.01 4.26
N TYR A 238 -48.76 4.28 2.94
CA TYR A 238 -47.82 3.75 1.96
C TYR A 238 -46.42 4.29 2.17
N PHE A 239 -46.27 5.58 2.44
CA PHE A 239 -44.97 6.18 2.76
C PHE A 239 -44.27 5.45 3.90
N LYS A 240 -44.96 5.28 5.06
CA LYS A 240 -44.38 4.60 6.22
C LYS A 240 -44.00 3.13 5.92
N ASN A 241 -44.84 2.41 5.16
CA ASN A 241 -44.57 1.02 4.83
C ASN A 241 -43.40 0.86 3.84
N ILE A 242 -43.39 1.65 2.77
CA ILE A 242 -42.33 1.65 1.76
C ILE A 242 -40.99 2.02 2.41
N CYS A 243 -40.92 3.15 3.13
CA CYS A 243 -39.70 3.54 3.84
C CYS A 243 -39.25 2.49 4.87
N SER A 244 -40.18 1.82 5.55
CA SER A 244 -39.82 0.73 6.48
C SER A 244 -39.17 -0.46 5.77
N VAL A 245 -39.69 -0.88 4.62
CA VAL A 245 -39.11 -1.97 3.81
C VAL A 245 -37.71 -1.57 3.35
N LEU A 246 -37.53 -0.34 2.88
CA LEU A 246 -36.24 0.18 2.42
C LEU A 246 -35.22 0.28 3.55
N ILE A 247 -35.64 0.73 4.75
CA ILE A 247 -34.77 0.76 5.94
C ILE A 247 -34.35 -0.64 6.37
N ILE A 248 -35.27 -1.62 6.33
CA ILE A 248 -34.93 -3.02 6.62
C ILE A 248 -33.92 -3.55 5.61
N ALA A 249 -34.17 -3.32 4.31
CA ALA A 249 -33.22 -3.71 3.25
C ALA A 249 -31.86 -3.06 3.43
N ALA A 250 -31.81 -1.75 3.72
CA ALA A 250 -30.58 -1.02 4.01
C ALA A 250 -29.86 -1.54 5.26
N THR A 251 -30.60 -1.90 6.31
CA THR A 251 -30.05 -2.51 7.53
C THR A 251 -29.38 -3.85 7.23
N VAL A 252 -30.00 -4.69 6.40
CA VAL A 252 -29.41 -5.94 5.93
C VAL A 252 -28.13 -5.66 5.14
N GLY A 253 -28.18 -4.74 4.18
CA GLY A 253 -27.03 -4.37 3.37
C GLY A 253 -25.87 -3.85 4.22
N ALA A 254 -26.14 -2.88 5.11
CA ALA A 254 -25.13 -2.31 6.00
C ALA A 254 -24.54 -3.36 6.97
N THR A 255 -25.37 -4.28 7.48
CA THR A 255 -24.89 -5.36 8.35
C THR A 255 -23.97 -6.33 7.59
N LEU A 256 -24.35 -6.70 6.37
CA LEU A 256 -23.51 -7.55 5.51
C LEU A 256 -22.19 -6.84 5.13
N ASN A 257 -22.22 -5.53 4.90
CA ASN A 257 -21.03 -4.73 4.63
C ASN A 257 -20.01 -4.79 5.78
N VAL A 258 -20.45 -4.79 7.04
CA VAL A 258 -19.57 -4.81 8.22
C VAL A 258 -18.80 -6.13 8.32
N ILE A 259 -19.40 -7.28 7.96
CA ILE A 259 -18.84 -8.61 8.21
C ILE A 259 -17.43 -8.80 7.65
N PRO A 260 -17.11 -8.46 6.39
CA PRO A 260 -15.76 -8.61 5.85
C PRO A 260 -14.70 -7.82 6.63
N TYR A 261 -15.03 -6.64 7.14
CA TYR A 261 -14.07 -5.80 7.86
C TYR A 261 -13.57 -6.41 9.18
N PHE A 262 -14.31 -7.33 9.80
CA PHE A 262 -13.82 -8.07 10.96
C PHE A 262 -12.61 -8.96 10.63
N PHE A 263 -12.52 -9.42 9.40
CA PHE A 263 -11.42 -10.24 8.89
C PHE A 263 -10.23 -9.42 8.38
N TYR A 264 -10.34 -8.09 8.35
CA TYR A 264 -9.25 -7.21 7.98
C TYR A 264 -8.25 -7.11 9.15
N ASP A 265 -7.14 -7.85 9.08
CA ASP A 265 -6.14 -7.96 10.13
C ASP A 265 -4.81 -7.24 9.79
N LEU A 266 -4.79 -6.43 8.72
CA LEU A 266 -3.65 -5.61 8.33
C LEU A 266 -3.57 -4.37 9.23
N THR A 267 -2.77 -4.48 10.29
CA THR A 267 -2.53 -3.38 11.23
C THR A 267 -1.45 -2.44 10.68
N GLU A 268 -1.39 -1.21 11.21
CA GLU A 268 -0.36 -0.23 10.87
C GLU A 268 1.05 -0.76 11.14
N ILE A 269 1.23 -1.54 12.21
CA ILE A 269 2.53 -2.12 12.57
C ILE A 269 2.94 -3.17 11.54
N LYS A 270 2.02 -4.07 11.16
CA LYS A 270 2.27 -5.05 10.10
C LYS A 270 2.60 -4.38 8.78
N GLN A 271 1.87 -3.33 8.42
CA GLN A 271 2.12 -2.57 7.20
C GLN A 271 3.50 -1.92 7.23
N LYS A 272 3.87 -1.25 8.34
CA LYS A 272 5.22 -0.70 8.52
C LYS A 272 6.30 -1.78 8.41
N ALA A 273 6.10 -2.92 9.06
CA ALA A 273 7.04 -4.04 9.01
C ALA A 273 7.24 -4.54 7.56
N MET A 274 6.17 -4.71 6.80
CA MET A 274 6.26 -5.12 5.39
C MET A 274 6.96 -4.07 4.52
N VAL A 275 6.63 -2.79 4.68
CA VAL A 275 7.31 -1.69 3.97
C VAL A 275 8.80 -1.65 4.32
N THR A 276 9.15 -1.90 5.58
CA THR A 276 10.55 -2.00 6.02
C THR A 276 11.28 -3.15 5.32
N VAL A 277 10.64 -4.32 5.22
CA VAL A 277 11.19 -5.46 4.46
C VAL A 277 11.34 -5.12 2.96
N LEU A 278 10.38 -4.42 2.37
CA LEU A 278 10.48 -3.99 0.97
C LEU A 278 11.66 -3.02 0.74
N LYS A 279 11.94 -2.13 1.70
CA LYS A 279 13.14 -1.26 1.64
C LYS A 279 14.42 -2.07 1.67
N ILE A 280 14.51 -3.09 2.53
CA ILE A 280 15.67 -3.99 2.61
C ILE A 280 15.84 -4.76 1.29
N ARG A 281 14.75 -5.32 0.74
CA ARG A 281 14.81 -6.01 -0.57
C ARG A 281 15.29 -5.07 -1.68
N ALA A 282 14.76 -3.86 -1.74
CA ALA A 282 15.17 -2.85 -2.72
C ALA A 282 16.67 -2.51 -2.58
N LEU A 283 17.17 -2.38 -1.34
CA LEU A 283 18.59 -2.15 -1.09
C LEU A 283 19.47 -3.27 -1.65
N PHE A 284 19.15 -4.53 -1.33
CA PHE A 284 19.94 -5.66 -1.81
C PHE A 284 19.87 -5.81 -3.32
N GLU A 285 18.74 -5.52 -3.95
CA GLU A 285 18.57 -5.52 -5.40
C GLU A 285 19.41 -4.42 -6.06
N ASP A 286 19.33 -3.18 -5.56
CA ASP A 286 20.14 -2.06 -6.05
C ASP A 286 21.64 -2.29 -5.84
N TYR A 287 22.03 -2.90 -4.71
CA TYR A 287 23.42 -3.27 -4.46
C TYR A 287 23.93 -4.27 -5.49
N GLY A 288 23.19 -5.35 -5.74
CA GLY A 288 23.55 -6.36 -6.73
C GLY A 288 23.64 -5.80 -8.16
N ASN A 289 22.87 -4.74 -8.46
CA ASN A 289 22.91 -4.03 -9.74
C ASN A 289 23.90 -2.85 -9.80
N GLY A 290 24.69 -2.63 -8.75
CA GLY A 290 25.71 -1.57 -8.71
C GLY A 290 25.20 -0.13 -8.67
N VAL A 291 23.94 0.10 -8.27
CA VAL A 291 23.27 1.42 -8.29
C VAL A 291 23.05 1.99 -6.89
N LEU A 292 23.72 1.48 -5.90
CA LEU A 292 23.52 1.87 -4.51
C LEU A 292 23.91 3.34 -4.23
N SER A 293 23.01 4.11 -3.58
CA SER A 293 23.32 5.43 -3.02
C SER A 293 23.67 5.31 -1.54
N ASP A 294 24.58 6.17 -1.06
CA ASP A 294 25.00 6.18 0.35
C ASP A 294 23.82 6.42 1.32
N ALA A 295 22.84 7.24 0.94
CA ALA A 295 21.65 7.52 1.76
C ALA A 295 20.76 6.25 1.94
N ALA A 296 20.52 5.50 0.86
CA ALA A 296 19.74 4.26 0.93
C ALA A 296 20.48 3.19 1.74
N LEU A 297 21.81 3.17 1.66
CA LEU A 297 22.67 2.30 2.45
C LEU A 297 22.50 2.53 3.94
N VAL A 298 22.61 3.80 4.36
CA VAL A 298 22.49 4.19 5.78
C VAL A 298 21.14 3.78 6.35
N GLU A 299 20.05 4.13 5.66
CA GLU A 299 18.70 3.85 6.15
C GLU A 299 18.48 2.33 6.37
N ALA A 300 18.90 1.50 5.43
CA ALA A 300 18.63 0.07 5.53
C ALA A 300 19.52 -0.66 6.54
N ILE A 301 20.77 -0.26 6.69
CA ILE A 301 21.67 -0.84 7.70
C ILE A 301 21.21 -0.48 9.11
N ASP A 302 20.83 0.78 9.36
CA ASP A 302 20.28 1.20 10.66
C ASP A 302 19.04 0.36 11.04
N ILE A 303 18.15 0.09 10.07
CA ILE A 303 16.98 -0.78 10.26
C ILE A 303 17.39 -2.20 10.66
N ILE A 304 18.38 -2.78 9.98
CA ILE A 304 18.84 -4.16 10.24
C ILE A 304 19.52 -4.24 11.60
N GLU A 305 20.41 -3.31 11.93
CA GLU A 305 21.10 -3.30 13.23
C GLU A 305 20.10 -3.04 14.38
N GLU A 306 19.14 -2.14 14.22
CA GLU A 306 18.05 -1.97 15.19
C GLU A 306 17.25 -3.27 15.36
N ALA A 307 16.94 -3.97 14.28
CA ALA A 307 16.20 -5.24 14.33
C ALA A 307 16.96 -6.32 15.09
N LYS A 308 18.29 -6.42 14.95
CA LYS A 308 19.11 -7.36 15.72
C LYS A 308 19.02 -7.13 17.24
N ILE A 309 18.81 -5.89 17.68
CA ILE A 309 18.68 -5.55 19.10
C ILE A 309 17.33 -5.97 19.68
N TYR A 310 16.27 -5.92 18.86
CA TYR A 310 14.90 -6.07 19.33
C TYR A 310 14.27 -7.44 19.05
N HIS A 311 14.79 -8.26 18.11
CA HIS A 311 14.11 -9.47 17.65
C HIS A 311 13.98 -10.57 18.72
N ASP A 312 14.91 -10.66 19.67
CA ASP A 312 14.89 -11.65 20.76
C ASP A 312 13.98 -11.23 21.93
N LYS A 313 13.51 -9.97 21.92
CA LYS A 313 12.64 -9.46 22.98
C LYS A 313 11.21 -9.96 22.81
N ASN A 314 10.55 -10.21 23.94
CA ASN A 314 9.14 -10.59 23.95
C ASN A 314 8.22 -9.37 23.94
N ILE A 315 7.11 -9.50 23.20
CA ILE A 315 6.04 -8.50 23.19
C ILE A 315 5.32 -8.51 24.54
N VAL A 316 5.38 -7.40 25.27
CA VAL A 316 4.69 -7.23 26.57
C VAL A 316 3.43 -6.39 26.37
N LYS A 317 2.25 -6.94 26.67
CA LYS A 317 0.99 -6.18 26.57
C LYS A 317 1.02 -4.96 27.52
N PRO A 318 0.99 -3.72 26.98
CA PRO A 318 0.96 -2.54 27.83
C PRO A 318 -0.37 -2.47 28.56
N THR A 319 -0.35 -2.42 29.90
CA THR A 319 -1.55 -2.29 30.73
C THR A 319 -1.81 -0.84 31.09
N LYS A 320 -3.09 -0.46 31.20
CA LYS A 320 -3.49 0.88 31.67
C LYS A 320 -3.69 0.96 33.18
N ASP A 321 -3.30 -0.07 33.89
CA ASP A 321 -3.61 -0.18 35.33
C ASP A 321 -2.82 0.82 36.18
N GLU A 322 -1.56 1.06 35.85
CA GLU A 322 -0.76 2.11 36.48
C GLU A 322 -1.35 3.50 36.24
N ILE A 323 -1.85 3.76 35.05
CA ILE A 323 -2.52 5.03 34.73
C ILE A 323 -3.81 5.17 35.53
N LYS A 324 -4.57 4.06 35.70
CA LYS A 324 -5.80 4.06 36.52
C LYS A 324 -5.48 4.27 38.00
N LYS A 325 -4.44 3.60 38.53
CA LYS A 325 -3.96 3.76 39.91
C LYS A 325 -3.53 5.21 40.19
N ALA A 326 -2.69 5.77 39.33
CA ALA A 326 -2.22 7.16 39.44
C ALA A 326 -3.37 8.19 39.37
N LYS A 327 -4.36 7.97 38.47
CA LYS A 327 -5.57 8.80 38.42
C LYS A 327 -6.40 8.73 39.69
N LYS A 328 -6.57 7.54 40.29
CA LYS A 328 -7.28 7.38 41.59
C LYS A 328 -6.56 8.11 42.71
N ALA A 329 -5.23 8.09 42.70
CA ALA A 329 -4.39 8.82 43.68
C ALA A 329 -4.35 10.34 43.43
N LYS A 330 -4.98 10.85 42.34
CA LYS A 330 -4.98 12.27 41.91
C LYS A 330 -3.56 12.86 41.75
N ASP A 331 -2.55 12.03 41.57
CA ASP A 331 -1.17 12.45 41.35
C ASP A 331 -0.93 12.75 39.87
N LYS A 332 -0.84 14.02 39.49
CA LYS A 332 -0.63 14.47 38.12
C LYS A 332 0.72 14.03 37.54
N LEU A 333 1.79 14.01 38.39
CA LEU A 333 3.13 13.59 37.94
C LEU A 333 3.17 12.08 37.69
N ALA A 334 2.61 11.28 38.60
CA ALA A 334 2.49 9.84 38.41
C ALA A 334 1.63 9.49 37.19
N VAL A 335 0.54 10.22 36.93
CA VAL A 335 -0.27 10.03 35.67
C VAL A 335 0.54 10.34 34.45
N LYS A 336 1.38 11.39 34.45
CA LYS A 336 2.23 11.72 33.30
C LYS A 336 3.31 10.66 33.06
N ALA A 337 3.97 10.21 34.13
CA ALA A 337 4.98 9.14 34.07
C ALA A 337 4.38 7.81 33.58
N ALA A 338 3.23 7.37 34.14
CA ALA A 338 2.54 6.14 33.71
C ALA A 338 2.05 6.21 32.24
N LYS A 339 1.61 7.38 31.76
CA LYS A 339 1.28 7.56 30.34
C LYS A 339 2.51 7.46 29.44
N GLN A 340 3.65 8.02 29.87
CA GLN A 340 4.90 7.95 29.12
C GLN A 340 5.42 6.51 29.09
N SER A 341 5.41 5.80 30.22
CA SER A 341 5.76 4.37 30.29
C SER A 341 4.89 3.53 29.36
N TYR A 342 3.57 3.72 29.36
CA TYR A 342 2.65 3.06 28.45
C TYR A 342 2.98 3.33 26.97
N LYS A 343 3.33 4.57 26.64
CA LYS A 343 3.71 4.96 25.28
C LYS A 343 5.03 4.30 24.87
N ASN A 344 6.05 4.35 25.73
CA ASN A 344 7.36 3.74 25.49
C ASN A 344 7.22 2.22 25.27
N GLN A 345 6.41 1.53 26.11
CA GLN A 345 6.16 0.11 25.93
C GLN A 345 5.45 -0.23 24.62
N LYS A 346 4.53 0.64 24.17
CA LYS A 346 3.88 0.47 22.87
C LYS A 346 4.86 0.65 21.72
N GLU A 347 5.75 1.65 21.81
CA GLU A 347 6.80 1.90 20.80
C GLU A 347 7.82 0.76 20.78
N GLU A 348 8.19 0.23 21.93
CA GLU A 348 9.08 -0.94 22.01
C GLU A 348 8.46 -2.19 21.39
N ASN A 349 7.18 -2.48 21.67
CA ASN A 349 6.47 -3.60 21.03
C ASN A 349 6.39 -3.44 19.49
N GLU A 350 6.20 -2.22 18.99
CA GLU A 350 6.22 -1.93 17.55
C GLU A 350 7.60 -2.26 16.94
N LYS A 351 8.68 -1.86 17.63
CA LYS A 351 10.05 -2.20 17.21
C LYS A 351 10.31 -3.70 17.22
N ILE A 352 9.83 -4.41 18.24
CA ILE A 352 9.96 -5.87 18.33
C ILE A 352 9.23 -6.55 17.15
N GLU A 353 8.00 -6.15 16.86
CA GLU A 353 7.21 -6.74 15.76
C GLU A 353 7.89 -6.47 14.40
N ILE A 354 8.37 -5.26 14.16
CA ILE A 354 9.13 -4.92 12.94
C ILE A 354 10.42 -5.74 12.86
N ALA A 355 11.15 -5.84 13.97
CA ALA A 355 12.40 -6.60 14.03
C ALA A 355 12.22 -8.08 13.68
N GLN A 356 11.13 -8.71 14.12
CA GLN A 356 10.81 -10.09 13.77
C GLN A 356 10.63 -10.27 12.25
N TYR A 357 9.97 -9.34 11.57
CA TYR A 357 9.83 -9.36 10.11
C TYR A 357 11.17 -9.17 9.39
N VAL A 358 11.97 -8.22 9.85
CA VAL A 358 13.28 -7.91 9.27
C VAL A 358 14.24 -9.10 9.40
N ILE A 359 14.35 -9.68 10.59
CA ILE A 359 15.24 -10.84 10.83
C ILE A 359 14.76 -12.07 10.06
N LYS A 360 13.43 -12.27 9.98
CA LYS A 360 12.87 -13.34 9.12
C LYS A 360 13.27 -13.13 7.66
N GLU A 361 13.28 -11.90 7.15
CA GLU A 361 13.69 -11.63 5.78
C GLU A 361 15.17 -11.85 5.54
N ILE A 362 16.03 -11.38 6.44
CA ILE A 362 17.50 -11.54 6.29
C ILE A 362 17.88 -13.02 6.36
N ASN A 363 17.29 -13.76 7.28
CA ASN A 363 17.58 -15.18 7.47
C ASN A 363 16.74 -16.10 6.56
N LYS A 364 16.01 -15.55 5.58
CA LYS A 364 15.11 -16.36 4.74
C LYS A 364 15.83 -17.47 4.00
N PHE A 365 17.07 -17.23 3.55
CA PHE A 365 17.87 -18.21 2.82
C PHE A 365 18.47 -19.32 3.71
N GLU A 366 18.42 -19.18 5.02
CA GLU A 366 18.88 -20.18 5.98
C GLU A 366 17.81 -21.24 6.31
N THR A 367 16.56 -21.04 5.87
CA THR A 367 15.48 -22.00 6.12
C THR A 367 15.64 -23.24 5.24
N GLU A 368 15.41 -24.44 5.79
CA GLU A 368 15.54 -25.72 5.07
C GLU A 368 14.70 -25.76 3.78
N ALA A 369 13.50 -25.16 3.80
CA ALA A 369 12.65 -25.10 2.62
C ALA A 369 13.27 -24.30 1.47
N ILE A 370 13.98 -23.22 1.76
CA ILE A 370 14.63 -22.38 0.74
C ILE A 370 15.98 -22.98 0.35
N LYS A 371 16.70 -23.62 1.25
CA LYS A 371 17.91 -24.37 0.91
C LYS A 371 17.63 -25.44 -0.15
N ALA A 372 16.55 -26.21 0.02
CA ALA A 372 16.14 -27.19 -0.99
C ALA A 372 15.78 -26.54 -2.35
N GLN A 373 15.11 -25.37 -2.33
CA GLN A 373 14.82 -24.61 -3.54
C GLN A 373 16.08 -24.07 -4.21
N LEU A 374 17.07 -23.63 -3.42
CA LEU A 374 18.36 -23.15 -3.92
C LEU A 374 19.19 -24.27 -4.56
N GLU A 375 19.22 -25.44 -3.96
CA GLU A 375 19.91 -26.61 -4.55
C GLU A 375 19.31 -26.99 -5.90
N GLU A 376 17.99 -26.96 -6.00
CA GLU A 376 17.31 -27.22 -7.25
C GLU A 376 17.51 -26.10 -8.27
N ALA A 377 17.41 -24.83 -7.85
CA ALA A 377 17.70 -23.69 -8.70
C ALA A 377 19.15 -23.78 -9.25
N LYS A 378 20.10 -24.19 -8.41
CA LYS A 378 21.48 -24.44 -8.84
C LYS A 378 21.56 -25.54 -9.90
N LYS A 379 20.87 -26.66 -9.72
CA LYS A 379 20.81 -27.73 -10.73
C LYS A 379 20.27 -27.26 -12.07
N ILE A 380 19.19 -26.46 -12.05
CA ILE A 380 18.59 -25.89 -13.28
C ILE A 380 19.55 -24.90 -13.93
N TYR A 381 20.20 -24.04 -13.15
CA TYR A 381 21.12 -23.02 -13.63
C TYR A 381 22.39 -23.66 -14.23
N ASP A 382 22.99 -24.63 -13.53
CA ASP A 382 24.19 -25.33 -13.97
C ASP A 382 23.95 -26.21 -15.23
N ALA A 383 22.72 -26.72 -15.41
CA ALA A 383 22.31 -27.42 -16.62
C ALA A 383 22.09 -26.49 -17.83
N GLY A 384 22.05 -25.18 -17.60
CA GLY A 384 21.81 -24.17 -18.63
C GLY A 384 20.43 -24.25 -19.29
N LEU A 385 20.26 -23.51 -20.37
CA LEU A 385 19.00 -23.49 -21.12
C LEU A 385 18.71 -24.85 -21.81
N GLU A 386 19.73 -25.61 -22.14
CA GLU A 386 19.59 -26.93 -22.74
C GLU A 386 18.99 -27.94 -21.75
N GLY A 387 19.34 -27.86 -20.46
CA GLY A 387 18.76 -28.71 -19.42
C GLY A 387 17.24 -28.57 -19.25
N LEU A 388 16.62 -27.51 -19.81
CA LEU A 388 15.16 -27.35 -19.80
C LEU A 388 14.43 -28.46 -20.58
N TYR A 389 15.09 -29.07 -21.57
CA TYR A 389 14.50 -30.17 -22.33
C TYR A 389 14.38 -31.46 -21.52
N ASP A 390 15.24 -31.68 -20.53
CA ASP A 390 15.25 -32.86 -19.66
C ASP A 390 14.53 -32.63 -18.33
N LEU A 391 14.13 -31.39 -18.03
CA LEU A 391 13.51 -31.03 -16.77
C LEU A 391 12.18 -31.78 -16.54
N GLU A 392 12.09 -32.56 -15.48
CA GLU A 392 10.87 -33.29 -15.13
C GLU A 392 9.77 -32.37 -14.58
N VAL A 393 8.51 -32.65 -14.94
CA VAL A 393 7.34 -31.91 -14.44
C VAL A 393 6.90 -32.50 -13.10
N PRO A 394 7.04 -31.78 -11.96
CA PRO A 394 6.64 -32.29 -10.67
C PRO A 394 5.13 -32.58 -10.59
N SER A 395 4.74 -33.46 -9.67
CA SER A 395 3.34 -33.85 -9.52
C SER A 395 2.47 -32.72 -8.96
N MET A 396 1.47 -32.28 -9.71
CA MET A 396 0.46 -31.31 -9.25
C MET A 396 -0.35 -31.87 -8.08
N LYS A 397 -0.57 -33.19 -8.03
CA LYS A 397 -1.31 -33.85 -6.95
C LYS A 397 -0.52 -33.75 -5.64
N ALA A 398 0.79 -34.00 -5.69
CA ALA A 398 1.68 -33.87 -4.53
C ALA A 398 1.73 -32.42 -4.03
N ALA A 399 1.91 -31.45 -4.92
CA ALA A 399 1.92 -30.03 -4.55
C ALA A 399 0.60 -29.58 -3.88
N LYS A 400 -0.54 -30.06 -4.37
CA LYS A 400 -1.86 -29.77 -3.78
C LYS A 400 -2.12 -30.48 -2.46
N ALA A 401 -1.44 -31.61 -2.19
CA ALA A 401 -1.58 -32.39 -0.95
C ALA A 401 -0.77 -31.81 0.22
N MET A 402 0.15 -30.86 -0.04
CA MET A 402 0.93 -30.23 1.01
C MET A 402 0.06 -29.57 2.08
N PRO A 403 0.50 -29.52 3.36
CA PRO A 403 -0.24 -28.90 4.47
C PRO A 403 -0.60 -27.44 4.21
N LYS A 404 -1.66 -26.96 4.87
CA LYS A 404 -2.17 -25.58 4.76
C LYS A 404 -2.69 -25.00 6.09
N SER A 405 -2.22 -25.55 7.21
CA SER A 405 -2.74 -25.21 8.54
C SER A 405 -2.31 -23.82 9.00
N ASN A 406 -1.09 -23.42 8.68
CA ASN A 406 -0.55 -22.10 9.02
C ASN A 406 -0.16 -21.29 7.77
N GLU A 407 0.20 -20.02 7.94
CA GLU A 407 0.56 -19.14 6.80
C GLU A 407 1.82 -19.60 6.06
N ASN A 408 2.83 -20.10 6.77
CA ASN A 408 4.05 -20.60 6.14
C ASN A 408 3.78 -21.85 5.28
N GLU A 409 2.96 -22.77 5.76
CA GLU A 409 2.58 -23.97 4.99
C GLU A 409 1.74 -23.61 3.76
N LYS A 410 0.82 -22.64 3.88
CA LYS A 410 0.06 -22.12 2.74
C LYS A 410 0.96 -21.51 1.68
N GLU A 411 1.98 -20.76 2.10
CA GLU A 411 2.97 -20.16 1.22
C GLU A 411 3.81 -21.22 0.51
N GLN A 412 4.36 -22.19 1.24
CA GLN A 412 5.14 -23.31 0.69
C GLN A 412 4.34 -24.13 -0.32
N ARG A 413 3.09 -24.51 0.03
CA ARG A 413 2.18 -25.20 -0.86
C ARG A 413 1.90 -24.41 -2.14
N GLN A 414 1.71 -23.10 -2.00
CA GLN A 414 1.44 -22.23 -3.12
C GLN A 414 2.66 -22.10 -4.05
N ASN A 415 3.86 -21.98 -3.49
CA ASN A 415 5.11 -21.95 -4.23
C ASN A 415 5.31 -23.24 -5.01
N ALA A 416 5.04 -24.40 -4.38
CA ALA A 416 5.09 -25.69 -5.06
C ALA A 416 4.11 -25.77 -6.24
N ILE A 417 2.86 -25.32 -6.07
CA ILE A 417 1.87 -25.28 -7.15
C ILE A 417 2.29 -24.35 -8.30
N ASN A 418 2.80 -23.18 -7.98
CA ASN A 418 3.27 -22.22 -8.99
C ASN A 418 4.44 -22.78 -9.78
N ARG A 419 5.36 -23.46 -9.11
CA ARG A 419 6.49 -24.12 -9.72
C ARG A 419 6.07 -25.22 -10.70
N VAL A 420 5.16 -26.12 -10.31
CA VAL A 420 4.62 -27.14 -11.21
C VAL A 420 3.99 -26.52 -12.46
N ARG A 421 3.26 -25.41 -12.30
CA ARG A 421 2.66 -24.70 -13.42
C ARG A 421 3.70 -24.09 -14.35
N MET A 422 4.72 -23.48 -13.77
CA MET A 422 5.82 -22.86 -14.51
C MET A 422 6.54 -23.88 -15.38
N ILE A 423 6.99 -25.01 -14.78
CA ILE A 423 7.68 -26.07 -15.50
C ILE A 423 6.77 -26.70 -16.57
N ARG A 424 5.49 -26.92 -16.26
CA ARG A 424 4.51 -27.45 -17.22
C ARG A 424 4.28 -26.49 -18.40
N ASP A 425 4.22 -25.18 -18.17
CA ASP A 425 4.04 -24.19 -19.24
C ASP A 425 5.31 -24.13 -20.12
N SER A 426 6.49 -24.16 -19.53
CA SER A 426 7.79 -24.28 -20.22
C SER A 426 7.82 -25.50 -21.13
N LYS A 427 7.51 -26.68 -20.59
CA LYS A 427 7.49 -27.95 -21.35
C LYS A 427 6.48 -27.92 -22.50
N LYS A 428 5.29 -27.35 -22.33
CA LYS A 428 4.31 -27.21 -23.41
C LYS A 428 4.85 -26.38 -24.57
N VAL A 429 5.59 -25.33 -24.27
CA VAL A 429 6.18 -24.48 -25.30
C VAL A 429 7.29 -25.20 -26.02
N LEU A 430 8.17 -25.87 -25.27
CA LEU A 430 9.29 -26.65 -25.84
C LEU A 430 8.80 -27.79 -26.74
N THR A 431 7.75 -28.53 -26.31
CA THR A 431 7.20 -29.66 -27.08
C THR A 431 6.34 -29.24 -28.27
N LYS A 432 5.55 -28.16 -28.16
CA LYS A 432 4.66 -27.70 -29.22
C LYS A 432 5.42 -27.30 -30.49
N LYS A 433 6.63 -26.76 -30.36
CA LYS A 433 7.46 -26.42 -31.51
C LYS A 433 7.98 -27.62 -32.31
N TYR A 434 8.07 -28.78 -31.67
CA TYR A 434 8.46 -30.01 -32.37
C TYR A 434 7.32 -30.61 -33.20
N THR A 435 6.07 -30.34 -32.85
CA THR A 435 4.88 -30.91 -33.52
C THR A 435 4.37 -30.07 -34.68
N ASP A 436 4.57 -28.75 -34.66
CA ASP A 436 3.95 -27.85 -35.65
C ASP A 436 4.86 -27.49 -36.87
N GLY A 437 6.03 -28.16 -37.03
CA GLY A 437 6.95 -27.95 -38.16
C GLY A 437 7.62 -26.57 -38.27
N ILE A 438 7.46 -25.74 -37.24
CA ILE A 438 8.10 -24.41 -37.14
C ILE A 438 9.57 -24.62 -36.70
N GLU A 439 10.48 -23.82 -37.26
CA GLU A 439 11.91 -23.85 -36.97
C GLU A 439 12.21 -24.11 -35.48
N LYS A 440 13.15 -25.03 -35.20
CA LYS A 440 13.58 -25.37 -33.85
C LYS A 440 13.79 -24.11 -33.03
N PHE A 441 13.11 -24.03 -31.90
CA PHE A 441 13.36 -22.98 -30.92
C PHE A 441 14.78 -23.17 -30.36
N ASP A 442 15.71 -22.42 -30.92
CA ASP A 442 17.09 -22.45 -30.47
C ASP A 442 17.29 -21.45 -29.34
N VAL A 443 17.38 -21.96 -28.12
CA VAL A 443 17.65 -21.14 -26.92
C VAL A 443 18.99 -20.41 -27.02
N ARG A 444 19.93 -20.95 -27.81
CA ARG A 444 21.30 -20.41 -27.95
C ARG A 444 21.35 -19.07 -28.66
N VAL A 445 20.34 -18.73 -29.45
CA VAL A 445 20.26 -17.41 -30.12
C VAL A 445 20.32 -16.25 -29.10
N PHE A 446 19.93 -16.49 -27.86
CA PHE A 446 19.90 -15.50 -26.80
C PHE A 446 21.11 -15.54 -25.87
N GLU A 447 21.87 -16.67 -25.83
CA GLU A 447 23.04 -16.82 -24.97
C GLU A 447 24.06 -15.72 -25.20
N GLN A 448 24.39 -15.41 -26.45
CA GLN A 448 25.33 -14.33 -26.79
C GLN A 448 24.87 -12.93 -26.34
N LEU A 449 23.57 -12.68 -26.26
CA LEU A 449 23.06 -11.40 -25.76
C LEU A 449 23.14 -11.33 -24.25
N PHE A 450 22.89 -12.44 -23.56
CA PHE A 450 23.00 -12.53 -22.09
C PHE A 450 24.47 -12.47 -21.66
N GLU A 451 25.37 -13.21 -22.33
CA GLU A 451 26.82 -13.16 -22.06
C GLU A 451 27.36 -11.72 -22.21
N LYS A 452 26.94 -10.98 -23.23
CA LYS A 452 27.31 -9.56 -23.39
C LYS A 452 26.73 -8.66 -22.31
N GLU A 453 25.53 -8.92 -21.82
CA GLU A 453 24.95 -8.18 -20.71
C GLU A 453 25.76 -8.43 -19.43
N ASP A 454 26.07 -9.70 -19.13
CA ASP A 454 26.84 -10.11 -17.94
C ASP A 454 28.27 -9.54 -17.97
N GLU A 455 28.92 -9.55 -19.14
CA GLU A 455 30.23 -8.94 -19.34
C GLU A 455 30.21 -7.43 -19.06
N LEU A 456 29.17 -6.72 -19.53
CA LEU A 456 29.01 -5.29 -19.27
C LEU A 456 28.69 -5.01 -17.78
N ASP A 457 27.90 -5.85 -17.13
CA ASP A 457 27.61 -5.71 -15.70
C ASP A 457 28.86 -5.98 -14.85
N ALA A 458 29.70 -6.94 -15.21
CA ALA A 458 31.00 -7.18 -14.57
C ALA A 458 31.92 -5.94 -14.72
N ARG A 459 32.02 -5.38 -15.94
CA ARG A 459 32.83 -4.17 -16.18
C ARG A 459 32.30 -2.94 -15.45
N ILE A 460 30.98 -2.81 -15.30
CA ILE A 460 30.37 -1.74 -14.49
C ILE A 460 30.75 -1.91 -13.03
N LYS A 461 30.66 -3.14 -12.48
CA LYS A 461 31.08 -3.42 -11.08
C LYS A 461 32.54 -3.06 -10.83
N GLU A 462 33.43 -3.44 -11.74
CA GLU A 462 34.86 -3.11 -11.68
C GLU A 462 35.08 -1.60 -11.70
N THR A 463 34.46 -0.88 -12.64
CA THR A 463 34.61 0.58 -12.77
C THR A 463 34.02 1.32 -11.57
N VAL A 464 32.94 0.81 -10.94
CA VAL A 464 32.41 1.34 -9.69
C VAL A 464 33.41 1.19 -8.55
N ASN A 465 34.19 0.10 -8.49
CA ASN A 465 35.26 -0.06 -7.53
C ASN A 465 36.43 0.91 -7.80
N GLU A 466 36.79 1.13 -9.08
CA GLU A 466 37.75 2.17 -9.48
C GLU A 466 37.30 3.55 -8.99
N LEU A 467 36.01 3.90 -9.20
CA LEU A 467 35.43 5.15 -8.72
C LEU A 467 35.53 5.32 -7.21
N ARG A 468 35.25 4.26 -6.46
CA ARG A 468 35.35 4.27 -4.99
C ARG A 468 36.78 4.49 -4.51
N THR A 469 37.74 3.84 -5.17
CA THR A 469 39.16 4.01 -4.87
C THR A 469 39.63 5.44 -5.17
N ALA A 470 39.21 6.01 -6.29
CA ALA A 470 39.51 7.38 -6.66
C ALA A 470 38.90 8.38 -5.65
N ALA A 471 37.66 8.17 -5.22
CA ALA A 471 37.01 8.97 -4.20
C ALA A 471 37.72 8.90 -2.84
N LYS A 472 38.16 7.69 -2.43
CA LYS A 472 38.94 7.48 -1.21
C LYS A 472 40.26 8.27 -1.24
N ASN A 473 40.92 8.30 -2.39
CA ASN A 473 42.18 8.97 -2.63
C ASN A 473 42.00 10.47 -2.92
N LYS A 474 40.77 10.99 -2.95
CA LYS A 474 40.42 12.40 -3.30
C LYS A 474 40.92 12.83 -4.69
N ASP A 475 41.09 11.88 -5.61
CA ASP A 475 41.50 12.13 -7.00
C ASP A 475 40.27 12.47 -7.87
N LYS A 476 39.95 13.77 -7.97
CA LYS A 476 38.82 14.29 -8.75
C LYS A 476 38.92 13.99 -10.25
N ALA A 477 40.13 13.85 -10.81
CA ALA A 477 40.31 13.58 -12.22
C ALA A 477 39.99 12.11 -12.54
N ALA A 478 40.49 11.18 -11.71
CA ALA A 478 40.18 9.77 -11.79
C ALA A 478 38.68 9.50 -11.51
N GLU A 479 38.07 10.21 -10.55
CA GLU A 479 36.65 10.12 -10.24
C GLU A 479 35.77 10.54 -11.43
N LYS A 480 36.09 11.68 -12.09
CA LYS A 480 35.38 12.12 -13.30
C LYS A 480 35.48 11.11 -14.43
N LYS A 481 36.70 10.59 -14.69
CA LYS A 481 36.94 9.59 -15.74
C LYS A 481 36.19 8.29 -15.48
N ALA A 482 36.16 7.80 -14.25
CA ALA A 482 35.42 6.61 -13.86
C ALA A 482 33.89 6.82 -14.03
N ASN A 483 33.37 7.98 -13.64
CA ASN A 483 31.97 8.31 -13.84
C ASN A 483 31.55 8.36 -15.33
N GLU A 484 32.38 8.94 -16.19
CA GLU A 484 32.15 8.95 -17.64
C GLU A 484 32.17 7.53 -18.22
N LYS A 485 33.11 6.67 -17.79
CA LYS A 485 33.21 5.27 -18.18
C LYS A 485 31.97 4.47 -17.73
N ILE A 486 31.50 4.66 -16.50
CA ILE A 486 30.27 4.03 -15.97
C ILE A 486 29.07 4.47 -16.82
N LYS A 487 28.95 5.76 -17.16
CA LYS A 487 27.85 6.28 -17.98
C LYS A 487 27.82 5.65 -19.38
N SER A 488 28.99 5.51 -20.01
CA SER A 488 29.10 4.87 -21.34
C SER A 488 28.77 3.36 -21.27
N LEU A 489 29.28 2.64 -20.29
CA LEU A 489 28.99 1.22 -20.08
C LEU A 489 27.50 0.97 -19.83
N ARG A 490 26.87 1.81 -18.99
CA ARG A 490 25.41 1.74 -18.74
C ARG A 490 24.62 1.98 -20.02
N LYS A 491 25.01 2.94 -20.86
CA LYS A 491 24.35 3.16 -22.15
C LYS A 491 24.43 1.92 -23.05
N SER A 492 25.63 1.33 -23.16
CA SER A 492 25.81 0.10 -23.96
C SER A 492 25.01 -1.08 -23.39
N ARG A 493 24.96 -1.23 -22.08
CA ARG A 493 24.11 -2.24 -21.40
C ARG A 493 22.62 -2.01 -21.70
N ASP A 494 22.15 -0.77 -21.63
CA ASP A 494 20.75 -0.44 -21.89
C ASP A 494 20.35 -0.70 -23.36
N GLU A 495 21.27 -0.54 -24.30
CA GLU A 495 21.06 -0.92 -25.70
C GLU A 495 20.92 -2.43 -25.88
N ILE A 496 21.77 -3.22 -25.20
CA ILE A 496 21.66 -4.70 -25.20
C ILE A 496 20.36 -5.12 -24.49
N ARG A 497 20.03 -4.54 -23.35
CA ARG A 497 18.77 -4.79 -22.65
C ARG A 497 17.54 -4.49 -23.50
N LYS A 498 17.58 -3.45 -24.33
CA LYS A 498 16.49 -3.20 -25.28
C LYS A 498 16.38 -4.32 -26.31
N LYS A 499 17.50 -4.83 -26.85
CA LYS A 499 17.49 -5.97 -27.78
C LYS A 499 16.97 -7.23 -27.11
N ILE A 500 17.44 -7.55 -25.89
CA ILE A 500 16.94 -8.65 -25.08
C ILE A 500 15.44 -8.49 -24.82
N LYS A 501 14.98 -7.30 -24.47
CA LYS A 501 13.55 -7.02 -24.21
C LYS A 501 12.69 -7.29 -25.44
N VAL A 502 13.09 -6.84 -26.62
CA VAL A 502 12.37 -7.11 -27.86
C VAL A 502 12.31 -8.61 -28.17
N ALA A 503 13.42 -9.33 -27.92
CA ALA A 503 13.52 -10.77 -28.14
C ALA A 503 12.82 -11.60 -27.05
N THR A 504 12.75 -11.08 -25.82
CA THR A 504 12.22 -11.75 -24.61
C THR A 504 10.97 -11.08 -24.06
N ASP A 505 10.11 -10.53 -24.92
CA ASP A 505 8.80 -10.03 -24.51
C ASP A 505 8.09 -11.10 -23.66
N GLU A 506 7.35 -10.67 -22.64
CA GLU A 506 6.70 -11.57 -21.65
C GLU A 506 5.81 -12.64 -22.27
N ASN A 507 5.25 -12.35 -23.43
CA ASN A 507 4.47 -13.29 -24.23
C ASN A 507 5.32 -14.08 -25.24
N SER A 508 6.63 -13.80 -25.32
CA SER A 508 7.50 -14.50 -26.27
C SER A 508 7.60 -15.98 -25.93
N THR A 509 7.77 -16.77 -26.95
CA THR A 509 7.97 -18.21 -26.82
C THR A 509 9.22 -18.50 -26.00
N TYR A 510 10.26 -17.68 -26.15
CA TYR A 510 11.49 -17.76 -25.37
C TYR A 510 11.25 -17.57 -23.88
N THR A 511 10.63 -16.47 -23.45
CA THR A 511 10.41 -16.19 -22.02
C THR A 511 9.59 -17.30 -21.36
N ARG A 512 8.60 -17.83 -22.06
CA ARG A 512 7.79 -18.95 -21.54
C ARG A 512 8.59 -20.24 -21.41
N ALA A 513 9.42 -20.57 -22.39
CA ALA A 513 10.28 -21.75 -22.37
C ALA A 513 11.39 -21.64 -21.31
N ALA A 514 12.07 -20.49 -21.24
CA ALA A 514 13.20 -20.24 -20.36
C ALA A 514 12.81 -19.89 -18.90
N LYS A 515 11.51 -19.72 -18.61
CA LYS A 515 11.05 -19.25 -17.29
C LYS A 515 11.63 -20.02 -16.10
N PRO A 516 11.75 -21.37 -16.09
CA PRO A 516 12.38 -22.08 -14.97
C PRO A 516 13.84 -21.69 -14.76
N TYR A 517 14.59 -21.46 -15.83
CA TYR A 517 15.99 -21.02 -15.78
C TYR A 517 16.08 -19.57 -15.24
N ILE A 518 15.28 -18.67 -15.77
CA ILE A 518 15.25 -17.25 -15.36
C ILE A 518 14.90 -17.11 -13.86
N GLU A 519 13.94 -17.89 -13.36
CA GLU A 519 13.57 -17.87 -11.94
C GLU A 519 14.65 -18.50 -11.06
N ALA A 520 15.35 -19.54 -11.54
CA ALA A 520 16.47 -20.13 -10.85
C ALA A 520 17.64 -19.14 -10.72
N GLU A 521 18.00 -18.47 -11.80
CA GLU A 521 19.02 -17.41 -11.83
C GLU A 521 18.66 -16.25 -10.88
N LYS A 522 17.41 -15.78 -10.93
CA LYS A 522 16.90 -14.72 -10.05
C LYS A 522 17.04 -15.10 -8.57
N LEU A 523 16.71 -16.35 -8.21
CA LEU A 523 16.82 -16.83 -6.83
C LEU A 523 18.29 -16.91 -6.37
N LEU A 524 19.19 -17.40 -7.22
CA LEU A 524 20.62 -17.47 -6.92
C LEU A 524 21.24 -16.08 -6.77
N LYS A 525 20.94 -15.14 -7.68
CA LYS A 525 21.36 -13.73 -7.58
C LYS A 525 20.83 -13.06 -6.31
N GLN A 526 19.57 -13.32 -5.95
CA GLN A 526 19.02 -12.81 -4.71
C GLN A 526 19.79 -13.32 -3.49
N ARG A 527 20.11 -14.61 -3.43
CA ARG A 527 20.93 -15.17 -2.34
C ARG A 527 22.30 -14.51 -2.28
N GLU A 528 22.98 -14.38 -3.42
CA GLU A 528 24.29 -13.74 -3.51
C GLU A 528 24.26 -12.31 -2.94
N ASN A 529 23.25 -11.53 -3.29
CA ASN A 529 23.09 -10.16 -2.77
C ASN A 529 23.00 -10.13 -1.23
N TYR A 530 22.32 -11.10 -0.62
CA TYR A 530 22.20 -11.18 0.85
C TYR A 530 23.50 -11.66 1.53
N LEU A 531 24.34 -12.41 0.83
CA LEU A 531 25.67 -12.81 1.35
C LEU A 531 26.63 -11.62 1.46
N HIS A 532 26.41 -10.55 0.68
CA HIS A 532 27.23 -9.34 0.74
C HIS A 532 26.87 -8.38 1.88
N TYR A 533 26.02 -8.80 2.84
CA TYR A 533 25.60 -7.96 3.95
C TYR A 533 26.78 -7.36 4.74
N GLU A 534 27.80 -8.16 5.05
CA GLU A 534 28.98 -7.69 5.79
C GLU A 534 29.81 -6.67 4.99
N ASP A 535 29.92 -6.84 3.68
CA ASP A 535 30.58 -5.85 2.80
C ASP A 535 29.78 -4.52 2.75
N ILE A 536 28.45 -4.64 2.71
CA ILE A 536 27.55 -3.49 2.74
C ILE A 536 27.70 -2.77 4.07
N LYS A 537 27.77 -3.50 5.19
CA LYS A 537 27.95 -2.95 6.54
C LYS A 537 29.29 -2.25 6.69
N ALA A 538 30.39 -2.85 6.22
CA ALA A 538 31.71 -2.23 6.26
C ALA A 538 31.74 -0.89 5.52
N ARG A 539 31.07 -0.80 4.35
CA ARG A 539 30.93 0.48 3.62
C ARG A 539 30.08 1.51 4.34
N TYR A 540 29.01 1.07 5.01
CA TYR A 540 28.20 1.94 5.86
C TYR A 540 29.03 2.55 6.97
N GLU A 541 29.81 1.74 7.70
CA GLU A 541 30.67 2.23 8.80
C GLU A 541 31.72 3.22 8.28
N GLU A 542 32.32 2.94 7.12
CA GLU A 542 33.27 3.87 6.48
C GLU A 542 32.59 5.19 6.05
N SER A 543 31.37 5.11 5.48
CA SER A 543 30.60 6.29 5.09
C SER A 543 30.17 7.12 6.30
N LYS A 544 29.74 6.48 7.40
CA LYS A 544 29.39 7.14 8.65
C LYS A 544 30.59 7.86 9.25
N LYS A 545 31.73 7.20 9.31
CA LYS A 545 32.96 7.80 9.81
C LYS A 545 33.36 9.03 8.99
N ARG A 546 33.30 8.95 7.66
CA ARG A 546 33.58 10.10 6.77
C ARG A 546 32.62 11.27 7.01
N ASN A 547 31.33 11.00 7.19
CA ASN A 547 30.34 12.02 7.47
C ASN A 547 30.57 12.67 8.84
N GLU A 548 30.91 11.89 9.86
CA GLU A 548 31.26 12.41 11.19
C GLU A 548 32.52 13.31 11.13
N GLU A 549 33.56 12.88 10.42
CA GLU A 549 34.75 13.66 10.20
C GLU A 549 34.45 14.97 9.45
N GLU A 550 33.58 14.96 8.44
CA GLU A 550 33.18 16.15 7.70
C GLU A 550 32.35 17.11 8.57
N ILE A 551 31.44 16.59 9.39
CA ILE A 551 30.66 17.39 10.35
C ILE A 551 31.59 18.04 11.36
N GLN A 552 32.55 17.32 11.93
CA GLN A 552 33.53 17.86 12.87
C GLN A 552 34.39 18.96 12.22
N ARG A 553 34.82 18.75 10.97
CA ARG A 553 35.54 19.75 10.22
C ARG A 553 34.73 21.04 10.01
N ARG A 554 33.44 20.91 9.63
CA ARG A 554 32.56 22.07 9.44
C ARG A 554 32.32 22.83 10.75
N ILE A 555 32.17 22.11 11.87
CA ILE A 555 32.03 22.72 13.20
C ILE A 555 33.29 23.50 13.53
N ALA A 556 34.48 22.91 13.32
CA ALA A 556 35.75 23.58 13.57
C ALA A 556 35.96 24.84 12.69
N GLU A 557 35.63 24.75 11.39
CA GLU A 557 35.66 25.88 10.46
C GLU A 557 34.70 27.02 10.89
N GLU A 558 33.50 26.64 11.38
CA GLU A 558 32.51 27.62 11.86
C GLU A 558 32.96 28.30 13.16
N GLU A 559 33.59 27.56 14.08
CA GLU A 559 34.16 28.10 15.31
C GLU A 559 35.34 29.05 15.01
N GLU A 560 36.21 28.68 14.09
CA GLU A 560 37.31 29.54 13.64
C GLU A 560 36.77 30.82 13.00
N LEU A 561 35.73 30.73 12.20
CA LEU A 561 35.10 31.91 11.59
C LEU A 561 34.45 32.83 12.65
N LYS A 562 33.82 32.23 13.66
CA LYS A 562 33.28 32.98 14.81
C LYS A 562 34.37 33.63 15.62
N ALA A 563 35.51 32.98 15.83
CA ALA A 563 36.68 33.55 16.51
C ALA A 563 37.26 34.74 15.74
N LYS A 564 37.49 34.60 14.43
CA LYS A 564 37.93 35.69 13.55
C LYS A 564 36.96 36.87 13.56
N ARG A 565 35.64 36.64 13.51
CA ARG A 565 34.64 37.74 13.62
C ARG A 565 34.70 38.46 14.98
N ARG A 566 34.93 37.74 16.09
CA ARG A 566 35.09 38.32 17.42
C ARG A 566 36.37 39.17 17.48
N GLU A 567 37.48 38.72 16.90
CA GLU A 567 38.73 39.45 16.81
C GLU A 567 38.60 40.75 16.00
N TYR A 568 37.96 40.67 14.81
CA TYR A 568 37.66 41.86 14.00
C TYR A 568 36.76 42.85 14.73
N ALA A 569 35.74 42.36 15.44
CA ALA A 569 34.87 43.22 16.23
C ALA A 569 35.60 43.89 17.41
N ALA A 570 36.55 43.19 18.05
CA ALA A 570 37.41 43.74 19.11
C ALA A 570 38.35 44.82 18.56
N LYS A 571 39.04 44.54 17.45
CA LYS A 571 39.92 45.54 16.77
C LYS A 571 39.15 46.77 16.31
N ALA A 572 37.91 46.59 15.79
CA ALA A 572 37.08 47.73 15.41
C ALA A 572 36.60 48.57 16.60
N LYS A 573 36.33 47.95 17.75
CA LYS A 573 36.02 48.66 19.00
C LYS A 573 37.24 49.47 19.53
N GLU A 574 38.42 48.89 19.47
CA GLU A 574 39.66 49.52 19.89
C GLU A 574 40.00 50.70 18.99
N GLN A 575 39.90 50.58 17.69
CA GLN A 575 40.06 51.69 16.74
C GLN A 575 39.05 52.84 16.97
N ARG A 576 37.79 52.52 17.31
CA ARG A 576 36.79 53.54 17.68
C ARG A 576 37.13 54.24 18.98
N ARG A 577 37.67 53.51 19.96
CA ARG A 577 38.12 54.10 21.26
C ARG A 577 39.33 55.04 21.10
N ASN A 578 40.28 54.66 20.23
CA ASN A 578 41.46 55.48 19.93
C ASN A 578 41.13 56.67 19.05
N LYS A 579 40.09 56.68 18.24
CA LYS A 579 39.59 57.82 17.49
C LYS A 579 38.77 58.80 18.34
N GLY A 580 38.05 58.29 19.35
CA GLY A 580 37.25 59.12 20.26
C GLY A 580 38.09 59.86 21.32
N GLY A 581 39.33 59.40 21.58
CA GLY A 581 40.22 60.02 22.53
C GLY A 581 41.15 61.17 21.96
N LYS A 582 40.98 61.47 20.64
CA LYS A 582 41.77 62.59 20.00
C LYS A 582 40.92 63.84 19.73
N ASN A 583 39.66 63.86 20.13
CA ASN A 583 38.75 65.02 19.97
C ASN A 583 38.11 65.40 21.31
N GLY A 584 38.86 65.25 22.42
CA GLY A 584 38.51 65.80 23.72
C GLY A 584 39.54 66.80 24.18
#